data_c999523e6ccfce0b8df7563a086a5329
#
_entry.id   c999523e6ccfce0b8df7563a086a5329
#
_cell.length_a   1.000
_cell.length_b   1.000
_cell.length_c   1.000
_cell.angle_alpha   90.00
_cell.angle_beta   90.00
_cell.angle_gamma   90.00
#
_symmetry.space_group_name_H-M   'P 1'
#
loop_
_entity.id
_entity.type
_entity.pdbx_description
1 polymer ?
#
loop_
_entity_poly.entity_id
_entity_poly.type
_entity_poly.pdbx_seq_one_letter_code
_entity_poly.pdbx_strand_id
1 'polypeptide(L)'
;MKNFYALAIFLIAFSINAQENIKYQKPSKEILDLVEFERPPSVQYDDDKNYMVFLYRDNYKSISDLSEKELRLGGLRINPKTNIGSRVTFYNNVKIKKLKSKNGSIEQVSGLPDNPKLTNFAWSPDETKIALTNTTEKGVELWVLDLETASVVKLTDAILNANIGGVITWQADSQSMLVKTLSKNRKPLIDTSSIVPDGPTISNNYGAKAQNRTYQDLLKNKSDEHNFEQLATSSIHKVSLNGSKEKWLDDAMYRTISFSPDGNYVMVSQIKKPFSYLVTYGRFPSQTDIFDKQGKLITNLLDTPLIEELPKGRMSTRTGKRSYSWRADKPSTLIYVKALDGGDPAFEANYRDEVFEVEAPFSGEGKSLVKTINRFSGIDWGTENTAIVYDYWWDTRNRKAYVFNPSNS
;
A
#
# COMPACT_ATOMS: atom_id res chain seq x y z
N MET A 1 4.61 72.32 15.80
CA MET A 1 4.83 70.89 16.22
C MET A 1 3.55 70.08 16.36
N LYS A 2 2.48 70.58 16.95
CA LYS A 2 1.20 69.81 17.08
C LYS A 2 0.59 69.35 15.73
N ASN A 3 0.70 70.16 14.67
CA ASN A 3 0.13 69.82 13.36
C ASN A 3 0.99 68.77 12.61
N PHE A 4 2.27 68.63 12.94
CA PHE A 4 3.15 67.63 12.35
C PHE A 4 2.86 66.21 12.87
N TYR A 5 2.54 66.11 14.15
CA TYR A 5 2.12 64.84 14.75
C TYR A 5 0.74 64.38 14.26
N ALA A 6 -0.19 65.30 14.01
CA ALA A 6 -1.50 64.97 13.46
C ALA A 6 -1.38 64.46 12.01
N LEU A 7 -0.48 65.02 11.20
CA LEU A 7 -0.21 64.55 9.83
C LEU A 7 0.49 63.20 9.81
N ALA A 8 1.43 62.94 10.76
CA ALA A 8 2.11 61.64 10.90
C ALA A 8 1.15 60.55 11.34
N ILE A 9 0.22 60.83 12.27
CA ILE A 9 -0.82 59.85 12.72
C ILE A 9 -1.81 59.59 11.56
N PHE A 10 -2.15 60.57 10.74
CA PHE A 10 -3.03 60.40 9.60
C PHE A 10 -2.40 59.55 8.49
N LEU A 11 -1.08 59.66 8.28
CA LEU A 11 -0.32 58.83 7.32
C LEU A 11 -0.18 57.37 7.80
N ILE A 12 -0.07 57.13 9.11
CA ILE A 12 -0.03 55.78 9.67
C ILE A 12 -1.39 55.08 9.58
N ALA A 13 -2.50 55.80 9.70
CA ALA A 13 -3.85 55.26 9.58
C ALA A 13 -4.19 54.73 8.16
N PHE A 14 -3.51 55.22 7.10
CA PHE A 14 -3.66 54.68 5.75
C PHE A 14 -2.88 53.40 5.48
N SER A 15 -2.01 52.98 6.38
CA SER A 15 -1.15 51.78 6.19
C SER A 15 -1.79 50.50 6.72
N ILE A 16 -3.00 50.51 7.27
CA ILE A 16 -3.61 49.37 7.95
C ILE A 16 -4.53 48.53 7.03
N ASN A 17 -4.60 48.80 5.75
CA ASN A 17 -5.32 47.99 4.78
C ASN A 17 -4.43 46.96 4.09
N ALA A 18 -3.49 46.33 4.81
CA ALA A 18 -2.50 45.43 4.25
C ALA A 18 -2.89 43.93 4.35
N GLN A 19 -4.16 43.63 4.39
CA GLN A 19 -4.65 42.25 4.09
C GLN A 19 -5.98 42.37 3.35
N GLU A 20 -5.92 42.69 2.08
CA GLU A 20 -7.04 42.37 1.20
C GLU A 20 -7.12 40.84 1.14
N ASN A 21 -8.31 40.28 1.38
CA ASN A 21 -8.66 38.91 1.06
C ASN A 21 -8.67 38.80 -0.48
N ILE A 22 -7.47 38.81 -1.07
CA ILE A 22 -7.31 38.63 -2.51
C ILE A 22 -7.79 37.22 -2.83
N LYS A 23 -8.93 37.13 -3.50
CA LYS A 23 -9.39 35.84 -4.04
C LYS A 23 -8.32 35.32 -5.01
N TYR A 24 -8.13 33.97 -5.00
CA TYR A 24 -7.27 33.32 -5.98
C TYR A 24 -7.62 33.83 -7.40
N GLN A 25 -6.64 34.41 -8.08
CA GLN A 25 -6.80 34.88 -9.44
C GLN A 25 -6.41 33.75 -10.40
N LYS A 26 -7.17 33.57 -11.46
CA LYS A 26 -6.78 32.67 -12.55
C LYS A 26 -5.66 33.35 -13.37
N PRO A 27 -4.62 32.62 -13.78
CA PRO A 27 -3.63 33.08 -14.73
C PRO A 27 -4.28 33.47 -16.08
N SER A 28 -3.52 34.13 -16.95
CA SER A 28 -3.98 34.40 -18.31
C SER A 28 -4.25 33.08 -19.06
N LYS A 29 -5.07 33.18 -20.13
CA LYS A 29 -5.46 31.97 -20.91
C LYS A 29 -4.24 31.26 -21.47
N GLU A 30 -3.22 31.98 -21.93
CA GLU A 30 -2.00 31.43 -22.50
C GLU A 30 -1.22 30.56 -21.46
N ILE A 31 -1.21 30.99 -20.20
CA ILE A 31 -0.61 30.20 -19.10
C ILE A 31 -1.49 29.01 -18.75
N LEU A 32 -2.83 29.18 -18.72
CA LEU A 32 -3.75 28.09 -18.44
C LEU A 32 -3.67 27.00 -19.52
N ASP A 33 -3.60 27.36 -20.79
CA ASP A 33 -3.49 26.39 -21.91
C ASP A 33 -2.21 25.54 -21.83
N LEU A 34 -1.14 26.04 -21.16
CA LEU A 34 0.07 25.26 -20.92
C LEU A 34 -0.05 24.21 -19.79
N VAL A 35 -0.94 24.43 -18.83
CA VAL A 35 -1.08 23.57 -17.64
C VAL A 35 -2.38 22.76 -17.63
N GLU A 36 -3.45 23.25 -18.25
CA GLU A 36 -4.76 22.57 -18.36
C GLU A 36 -4.84 21.74 -19.66
N PHE A 37 -3.85 20.89 -19.92
CA PHE A 37 -3.90 19.94 -21.04
C PHE A 37 -4.63 18.65 -20.64
N GLU A 38 -5.27 18.00 -21.62
CA GLU A 38 -5.85 16.68 -21.39
C GLU A 38 -4.74 15.65 -21.22
N ARG A 39 -4.70 15.05 -20.02
CA ARG A 39 -3.69 14.04 -19.69
C ARG A 39 -3.98 12.72 -20.41
N PRO A 40 -2.99 12.11 -21.08
CA PRO A 40 -3.15 10.76 -21.60
C PRO A 40 -3.53 9.78 -20.49
N PRO A 41 -4.45 8.84 -20.73
CA PRO A 41 -4.83 7.84 -19.75
C PRO A 41 -3.67 6.88 -19.42
N SER A 42 -3.67 6.35 -18.22
CA SER A 42 -2.89 5.15 -17.91
C SER A 42 -3.56 3.94 -18.55
N VAL A 43 -2.79 3.06 -19.17
CA VAL A 43 -3.31 1.90 -19.89
C VAL A 43 -2.88 0.62 -19.20
N GLN A 44 -3.83 -0.29 -18.99
CA GLN A 44 -3.60 -1.65 -18.49
C GLN A 44 -4.09 -2.66 -19.53
N TYR A 45 -3.51 -3.84 -19.51
CA TYR A 45 -3.86 -4.96 -20.38
C TYR A 45 -4.06 -6.21 -19.55
N ASP A 46 -4.96 -7.10 -19.98
CA ASP A 46 -4.93 -8.50 -19.55
C ASP A 46 -3.73 -9.24 -20.19
N ASP A 47 -3.32 -10.36 -19.62
CA ASP A 47 -2.15 -11.14 -20.08
C ASP A 47 -2.36 -11.67 -21.50
N ASP A 48 -3.57 -12.11 -21.83
CA ASP A 48 -3.97 -12.63 -23.16
C ASP A 48 -4.22 -11.56 -24.23
N LYS A 49 -4.10 -10.28 -23.88
CA LYS A 49 -4.33 -9.14 -24.79
C LYS A 49 -5.73 -9.17 -25.42
N ASN A 50 -6.76 -9.48 -24.64
CA ASN A 50 -8.16 -9.37 -25.05
C ASN A 50 -8.71 -7.97 -24.79
N TYR A 51 -8.28 -7.34 -23.70
CA TYR A 51 -8.77 -6.05 -23.22
C TYR A 51 -7.67 -5.04 -23.02
N MET A 52 -7.99 -3.79 -23.31
CA MET A 52 -7.20 -2.61 -22.96
C MET A 52 -8.09 -1.68 -22.13
N VAL A 53 -7.66 -1.37 -20.92
CA VAL A 53 -8.38 -0.54 -19.96
C VAL A 53 -7.68 0.81 -19.84
N PHE A 54 -8.40 1.88 -20.10
CA PHE A 54 -7.92 3.26 -20.05
C PHE A 54 -8.41 3.93 -18.77
N LEU A 55 -7.48 4.36 -17.93
CA LEU A 55 -7.74 5.02 -16.66
C LEU A 55 -7.41 6.50 -16.76
N TYR A 56 -8.43 7.36 -16.68
CA TYR A 56 -8.30 8.81 -16.81
C TYR A 56 -8.23 9.47 -15.43
N ARG A 57 -7.47 10.52 -15.32
CA ARG A 57 -7.34 11.32 -14.09
C ARG A 57 -7.02 12.77 -14.40
N ASP A 58 -7.34 13.65 -13.47
CA ASP A 58 -6.96 15.05 -13.54
C ASP A 58 -5.43 15.24 -13.45
N ASN A 59 -4.93 16.35 -13.98
CA ASN A 59 -3.52 16.72 -13.89
C ASN A 59 -3.11 17.02 -12.45
N TYR A 60 -3.96 17.69 -11.70
CA TYR A 60 -3.70 18.19 -10.36
C TYR A 60 -4.84 17.85 -9.41
N LYS A 61 -4.51 17.74 -8.12
CA LYS A 61 -5.52 17.68 -7.06
C LYS A 61 -6.17 19.06 -6.92
N SER A 62 -7.46 19.07 -6.61
CA SER A 62 -8.17 20.30 -6.29
C SER A 62 -7.67 20.90 -4.96
N ILE A 63 -7.91 22.19 -4.75
CA ILE A 63 -7.63 22.84 -3.46
C ILE A 63 -8.42 22.17 -2.33
N SER A 64 -9.65 21.73 -2.62
CA SER A 64 -10.47 20.98 -1.67
C SER A 64 -9.78 19.67 -1.24
N ASP A 65 -9.26 18.87 -2.20
CA ASP A 65 -8.54 17.64 -1.88
C ASP A 65 -7.26 17.90 -1.06
N LEU A 66 -6.57 19.00 -1.34
CA LEU A 66 -5.34 19.39 -0.63
C LEU A 66 -5.61 19.93 0.79
N SER A 67 -6.81 20.43 1.05
CA SER A 67 -7.22 20.97 2.36
C SER A 67 -7.79 19.91 3.32
N GLU A 68 -8.00 18.67 2.86
CA GLU A 68 -8.52 17.61 3.69
C GLU A 68 -7.56 17.26 4.85
N LYS A 69 -8.12 16.95 6.03
CA LYS A 69 -7.34 16.59 7.22
C LYS A 69 -6.50 15.33 6.94
N GLU A 70 -5.21 15.44 7.21
CA GLU A 70 -4.24 14.33 7.10
C GLU A 70 -3.69 13.99 8.49
N LEU A 71 -3.73 12.72 8.89
CA LEU A 71 -3.01 12.22 10.05
C LEU A 71 -1.72 11.52 9.58
N ARG A 72 -0.61 11.84 10.26
CA ARG A 72 0.73 11.32 9.97
C ARG A 72 1.15 10.40 11.10
N LEU A 73 1.06 9.09 10.87
CA LEU A 73 1.13 8.08 11.93
C LEU A 73 1.99 6.89 11.47
N GLY A 74 3.15 6.70 12.11
CA GLY A 74 4.01 5.56 11.86
C GLY A 74 4.53 5.42 10.43
N GLY A 75 4.72 6.54 9.73
CA GLY A 75 5.14 6.58 8.33
C GLY A 75 3.98 6.58 7.32
N LEU A 76 2.74 6.53 7.79
CA LEU A 76 1.54 6.64 6.96
C LEU A 76 0.99 8.07 6.97
N ARG A 77 0.32 8.42 5.89
CA ARG A 77 -0.48 9.64 5.75
C ARG A 77 -1.89 9.23 5.38
N ILE A 78 -2.79 9.40 6.31
CA ILE A 78 -4.14 8.85 6.27
C ILE A 78 -5.16 9.97 6.30
N ASN A 79 -6.18 9.89 5.46
CA ASN A 79 -7.39 10.68 5.61
C ASN A 79 -8.29 9.99 6.66
N PRO A 80 -8.46 10.58 7.86
CA PRO A 80 -9.19 9.92 8.95
C PRO A 80 -10.70 9.81 8.70
N LYS A 81 -11.25 10.63 7.79
CA LYS A 81 -12.67 10.62 7.41
C LYS A 81 -12.98 9.45 6.48
N THR A 82 -12.15 9.27 5.47
CA THR A 82 -12.41 8.31 4.39
C THR A 82 -11.67 6.98 4.55
N ASN A 83 -10.72 6.89 5.48
CA ASN A 83 -9.93 5.67 5.77
C ASN A 83 -9.12 5.15 4.59
N ILE A 84 -8.55 6.06 3.82
CA ILE A 84 -7.62 5.78 2.72
C ILE A 84 -6.39 6.68 2.85
N GLY A 85 -5.29 6.33 2.21
CA GLY A 85 -4.12 7.19 2.16
C GLY A 85 -4.45 8.57 1.57
N SER A 86 -4.06 9.66 2.25
CA SER A 86 -4.36 11.04 1.83
C SER A 86 -3.68 11.44 0.50
N ARG A 87 -2.61 10.70 0.12
CA ARG A 87 -1.83 10.99 -1.09
C ARG A 87 -2.11 10.05 -2.25
N VAL A 88 -3.18 9.30 -2.16
CA VAL A 88 -3.61 8.40 -3.24
C VAL A 88 -3.97 9.23 -4.49
N THR A 89 -3.61 8.70 -5.64
CA THR A 89 -4.06 9.20 -6.94
C THR A 89 -5.38 8.54 -7.30
N PHE A 90 -6.39 9.34 -7.60
CA PHE A 90 -7.68 8.85 -8.04
C PHE A 90 -7.81 8.97 -9.56
N TYR A 91 -8.55 8.03 -10.14
CA TYR A 91 -9.01 8.09 -11.52
C TYR A 91 -10.49 8.51 -11.54
N ASN A 92 -10.84 9.36 -12.48
CA ASN A 92 -12.16 9.95 -12.59
C ASN A 92 -12.98 9.38 -13.76
N ASN A 93 -12.39 8.51 -14.59
CA ASN A 93 -13.10 7.84 -15.66
C ASN A 93 -12.37 6.56 -16.08
N VAL A 94 -13.12 5.61 -16.64
CA VAL A 94 -12.61 4.36 -17.21
C VAL A 94 -13.24 4.12 -18.56
N LYS A 95 -12.41 3.74 -19.55
CA LYS A 95 -12.87 3.26 -20.86
C LYS A 95 -12.19 1.93 -21.16
N ILE A 96 -12.81 1.12 -22.02
CA ILE A 96 -12.31 -0.20 -22.41
C ILE A 96 -12.22 -0.29 -23.93
N LYS A 97 -11.26 -1.07 -24.42
CA LYS A 97 -11.17 -1.51 -25.80
C LYS A 97 -11.01 -3.02 -25.83
N LYS A 98 -11.90 -3.71 -26.54
CA LYS A 98 -11.79 -5.14 -26.85
C LYS A 98 -10.86 -5.31 -28.05
N LEU A 99 -9.66 -5.88 -27.84
CA LEU A 99 -8.60 -5.91 -28.85
C LEU A 99 -8.86 -6.91 -29.96
N LYS A 100 -9.55 -8.03 -29.67
CA LYS A 100 -9.88 -9.08 -30.66
C LYS A 100 -11.18 -8.82 -31.41
N SER A 101 -11.89 -7.72 -31.11
CA SER A 101 -13.10 -7.33 -31.84
C SER A 101 -12.76 -6.66 -33.17
N LYS A 102 -13.41 -7.08 -34.28
CA LYS A 102 -13.20 -6.52 -35.63
C LYS A 102 -13.47 -5.00 -35.69
N ASN A 103 -14.33 -4.47 -34.82
CA ASN A 103 -14.71 -3.05 -34.76
C ASN A 103 -14.25 -2.38 -33.47
N GLY A 104 -13.15 -2.80 -32.89
CA GLY A 104 -12.66 -2.43 -31.57
C GLY A 104 -12.57 -0.91 -31.31
N SER A 105 -13.71 -0.24 -31.16
CA SER A 105 -13.78 1.12 -30.66
C SER A 105 -13.49 1.17 -29.16
N ILE A 106 -13.07 2.33 -28.67
CA ILE A 106 -12.97 2.59 -27.23
C ILE A 106 -14.38 2.84 -26.69
N GLU A 107 -14.82 2.01 -25.75
CA GLU A 107 -16.14 2.07 -25.13
C GLU A 107 -16.07 2.77 -23.78
N GLN A 108 -17.04 3.64 -23.49
CA GLN A 108 -17.20 4.25 -22.19
C GLN A 108 -17.80 3.21 -21.22
N VAL A 109 -17.17 3.02 -20.07
CA VAL A 109 -17.72 2.18 -18.99
C VAL A 109 -18.98 2.84 -18.44
N SER A 110 -20.07 2.06 -18.38
CA SER A 110 -21.36 2.49 -17.84
C SER A 110 -21.49 2.21 -16.33
N GLY A 111 -22.37 2.94 -15.65
CA GLY A 111 -22.66 2.74 -14.23
C GLY A 111 -21.64 3.33 -13.27
N LEU A 112 -20.65 4.09 -13.74
CA LEU A 112 -19.74 4.82 -12.88
C LEU A 112 -20.50 5.76 -11.93
N PRO A 113 -20.07 5.92 -10.68
CA PRO A 113 -20.69 6.89 -9.77
C PRO A 113 -20.45 8.33 -10.23
N ASP A 114 -21.28 9.25 -9.77
CA ASP A 114 -21.06 10.68 -9.99
C ASP A 114 -19.74 11.12 -9.33
N ASN A 115 -18.92 11.92 -10.05
CA ASN A 115 -17.63 12.41 -9.58
C ASN A 115 -16.73 11.31 -9.00
N PRO A 116 -16.40 10.25 -9.76
CA PRO A 116 -15.75 9.07 -9.23
C PRO A 116 -14.33 9.36 -8.76
N LYS A 117 -13.96 8.81 -7.60
CA LYS A 117 -12.59 8.77 -7.06
C LYS A 117 -12.13 7.31 -7.00
N LEU A 118 -11.78 6.76 -8.17
CA LEU A 118 -11.46 5.34 -8.36
C LEU A 118 -10.00 5.05 -8.07
N THR A 119 -9.73 3.91 -7.38
CA THR A 119 -8.36 3.42 -7.15
C THR A 119 -8.38 1.93 -6.77
N ASN A 120 -7.23 1.37 -6.37
CA ASN A 120 -7.09 -0.04 -5.95
C ASN A 120 -7.64 -1.05 -6.97
N PHE A 121 -7.30 -0.86 -8.25
CA PHE A 121 -7.69 -1.77 -9.32
C PHE A 121 -7.01 -3.12 -9.15
N ALA A 122 -7.79 -4.19 -9.11
CA ALA A 122 -7.32 -5.57 -8.97
C ALA A 122 -8.03 -6.45 -10.01
N TRP A 123 -7.27 -7.01 -10.94
CA TRP A 123 -7.77 -7.95 -11.93
C TRP A 123 -8.22 -9.26 -11.27
N SER A 124 -9.32 -9.83 -11.73
CA SER A 124 -9.72 -11.20 -11.37
C SER A 124 -8.73 -12.21 -11.96
N PRO A 125 -8.54 -13.39 -11.35
CA PRO A 125 -7.65 -14.42 -11.88
C PRO A 125 -7.97 -14.88 -13.32
N ASP A 126 -9.24 -14.84 -13.71
CA ASP A 126 -9.70 -15.14 -15.08
C ASP A 126 -9.65 -13.93 -16.03
N GLU A 127 -9.19 -12.78 -15.54
CA GLU A 127 -9.03 -11.53 -16.25
C GLU A 127 -10.30 -11.01 -16.97
N THR A 128 -11.49 -11.47 -16.54
CA THR A 128 -12.78 -11.00 -17.08
C THR A 128 -13.34 -9.81 -16.31
N LYS A 129 -12.81 -9.53 -15.11
CA LYS A 129 -13.31 -8.48 -14.22
C LYS A 129 -12.17 -7.71 -13.55
N ILE A 130 -12.48 -6.50 -13.11
CA ILE A 130 -11.59 -5.70 -12.27
C ILE A 130 -12.36 -5.24 -11.03
N ALA A 131 -11.93 -5.67 -9.85
CA ALA A 131 -12.38 -5.05 -8.62
C ALA A 131 -11.64 -3.73 -8.40
N LEU A 132 -12.37 -2.74 -7.90
CA LEU A 132 -11.81 -1.40 -7.67
C LEU A 132 -12.53 -0.74 -6.49
N THR A 133 -11.95 0.33 -5.98
CA THR A 133 -12.58 1.12 -4.93
C THR A 133 -13.00 2.48 -5.45
N ASN A 134 -14.15 2.97 -4.96
CA ASN A 134 -14.56 4.35 -5.08
C ASN A 134 -14.54 5.02 -3.71
N THR A 135 -13.90 6.19 -3.60
CA THR A 135 -13.84 6.96 -2.35
C THR A 135 -14.88 8.06 -2.37
N THR A 136 -15.80 7.99 -1.41
CA THR A 136 -16.84 8.97 -1.18
C THR A 136 -16.53 9.81 0.07
N GLU A 137 -17.33 10.81 0.36
CA GLU A 137 -17.24 11.55 1.62
C GLU A 137 -17.50 10.69 2.87
N LYS A 138 -18.17 9.55 2.72
CA LYS A 138 -18.51 8.62 3.81
C LYS A 138 -17.44 7.54 4.02
N GLY A 139 -16.51 7.34 3.07
CA GLY A 139 -15.49 6.31 3.12
C GLY A 139 -15.28 5.63 1.77
N VAL A 140 -14.74 4.42 1.79
CA VAL A 140 -14.32 3.65 0.62
C VAL A 140 -15.31 2.51 0.35
N GLU A 141 -15.83 2.47 -0.87
CA GLU A 141 -16.75 1.45 -1.40
C GLU A 141 -16.00 0.42 -2.26
N LEU A 142 -16.52 -0.80 -2.35
CA LEU A 142 -16.09 -1.82 -3.30
C LEU A 142 -16.99 -1.82 -4.53
N TRP A 143 -16.37 -1.82 -5.70
CA TRP A 143 -17.03 -1.90 -7.01
C TRP A 143 -16.37 -2.97 -7.88
N VAL A 144 -17.08 -3.53 -8.82
CA VAL A 144 -16.54 -4.45 -9.83
C VAL A 144 -16.91 -3.99 -11.22
N LEU A 145 -15.93 -3.91 -12.08
CA LEU A 145 -16.04 -3.68 -13.51
C LEU A 145 -16.06 -5.03 -14.22
N ASP A 146 -17.09 -5.29 -14.99
CA ASP A 146 -17.17 -6.42 -15.93
C ASP A 146 -16.68 -5.94 -17.30
N LEU A 147 -15.63 -6.60 -17.80
CA LEU A 147 -14.95 -6.18 -19.02
C LEU A 147 -15.73 -6.54 -20.29
N GLU A 148 -16.55 -7.61 -20.24
CA GLU A 148 -17.36 -8.01 -21.39
C GLU A 148 -18.52 -7.04 -21.61
N THR A 149 -19.20 -6.64 -20.54
CA THR A 149 -20.35 -5.73 -20.62
C THR A 149 -19.97 -4.25 -20.57
N ALA A 150 -18.70 -3.92 -20.28
CA ALA A 150 -18.20 -2.56 -20.04
C ALA A 150 -19.07 -1.81 -19.02
N SER A 151 -19.40 -2.46 -17.90
CA SER A 151 -20.25 -1.90 -16.86
C SER A 151 -19.69 -2.14 -15.47
N VAL A 152 -19.95 -1.21 -14.52
CA VAL A 152 -19.56 -1.36 -13.13
C VAL A 152 -20.77 -1.53 -12.22
N VAL A 153 -20.57 -2.30 -11.15
CA VAL A 153 -21.58 -2.54 -10.12
C VAL A 153 -20.94 -2.31 -8.74
N LYS A 154 -21.68 -1.59 -7.87
CA LYS A 154 -21.30 -1.44 -6.47
C LYS A 154 -21.62 -2.71 -5.69
N LEU A 155 -20.64 -3.25 -4.96
CA LEU A 155 -20.81 -4.45 -4.12
C LEU A 155 -20.98 -4.12 -2.63
N THR A 156 -20.40 -3.02 -2.15
CA THR A 156 -20.52 -2.66 -0.72
C THR A 156 -20.78 -1.18 -0.54
N ASP A 157 -21.36 -0.83 0.61
CA ASP A 157 -21.32 0.53 1.11
C ASP A 157 -19.89 0.96 1.47
N ALA A 158 -19.72 2.20 1.93
CA ALA A 158 -18.44 2.82 2.28
C ALA A 158 -17.85 2.25 3.59
N ILE A 159 -17.51 0.97 3.58
CA ILE A 159 -17.05 0.21 4.76
C ILE A 159 -15.62 -0.30 4.66
N LEU A 160 -14.91 -0.04 3.57
CA LEU A 160 -13.56 -0.56 3.39
C LEU A 160 -12.52 0.24 4.18
N ASN A 161 -11.49 -0.47 4.67
CA ASN A 161 -10.30 0.12 5.29
C ASN A 161 -9.13 0.02 4.32
N ALA A 162 -8.81 1.11 3.63
CA ALA A 162 -7.76 1.20 2.61
C ALA A 162 -6.49 1.92 3.10
N ASN A 163 -6.20 1.86 4.40
CA ASN A 163 -5.09 2.60 5.01
C ASN A 163 -3.73 1.90 4.84
N ILE A 164 -3.69 0.56 4.92
CA ILE A 164 -2.43 -0.22 4.95
C ILE A 164 -2.52 -1.35 3.93
N GLY A 165 -1.54 -1.43 3.04
CA GLY A 165 -1.41 -2.51 2.06
C GLY A 165 -2.61 -2.65 1.11
N GLY A 166 -2.70 -3.77 0.39
CA GLY A 166 -3.82 -4.05 -0.50
C GLY A 166 -5.14 -4.18 0.26
N VAL A 167 -6.23 -3.65 -0.29
CA VAL A 167 -7.56 -3.70 0.33
C VAL A 167 -8.41 -4.83 -0.24
N ILE A 168 -8.11 -5.28 -1.46
CA ILE A 168 -8.83 -6.30 -2.22
C ILE A 168 -7.86 -7.42 -2.59
N THR A 169 -8.27 -8.66 -2.40
CA THR A 169 -7.54 -9.86 -2.87
C THR A 169 -8.53 -10.86 -3.43
N TRP A 170 -8.50 -11.09 -4.74
CA TRP A 170 -9.37 -12.06 -5.40
C TRP A 170 -9.10 -13.48 -4.94
N GLN A 171 -10.15 -14.29 -4.84
CA GLN A 171 -10.03 -15.75 -4.76
C GLN A 171 -9.82 -16.35 -6.16
N ALA A 172 -9.22 -17.52 -6.23
CA ALA A 172 -8.91 -18.20 -7.48
C ALA A 172 -10.15 -18.51 -8.35
N ASP A 173 -11.35 -18.53 -7.72
CA ASP A 173 -12.62 -18.77 -8.41
C ASP A 173 -13.12 -17.57 -9.26
N SER A 174 -12.50 -16.41 -9.14
CA SER A 174 -12.93 -15.15 -9.77
C SER A 174 -14.39 -14.74 -9.46
N GLN A 175 -15.00 -15.34 -8.42
CA GLN A 175 -16.39 -15.09 -8.01
C GLN A 175 -16.49 -14.38 -6.66
N SER A 176 -15.40 -14.33 -5.93
CA SER A 176 -15.34 -13.72 -4.61
C SER A 176 -13.95 -13.15 -4.29
N MET A 177 -13.88 -12.29 -3.31
CA MET A 177 -12.64 -11.66 -2.88
C MET A 177 -12.61 -11.46 -1.37
N LEU A 178 -11.41 -11.48 -0.80
CA LEU A 178 -11.18 -11.05 0.58
C LEU A 178 -10.93 -9.54 0.58
N VAL A 179 -11.64 -8.82 1.43
CA VAL A 179 -11.52 -7.37 1.57
C VAL A 179 -11.34 -6.96 3.02
N LYS A 180 -10.54 -5.92 3.24
CA LYS A 180 -10.38 -5.31 4.56
C LYS A 180 -11.49 -4.30 4.79
N THR A 181 -12.26 -4.49 5.85
CA THR A 181 -13.36 -3.61 6.25
C THR A 181 -13.05 -2.92 7.57
N LEU A 182 -13.69 -1.79 7.80
CA LEU A 182 -13.61 -1.08 9.08
C LEU A 182 -14.11 -1.98 10.22
N SER A 183 -13.34 -2.01 11.32
CA SER A 183 -13.76 -2.68 12.54
C SER A 183 -15.03 -2.04 13.10
N LYS A 184 -16.00 -2.86 13.50
CA LYS A 184 -17.19 -2.39 14.24
C LYS A 184 -16.85 -1.96 15.67
N ASN A 185 -15.70 -2.40 16.20
CA ASN A 185 -15.23 -2.12 17.55
C ASN A 185 -14.30 -0.88 17.60
N ARG A 186 -14.18 -0.15 16.49
CA ARG A 186 -13.32 1.02 16.38
C ARG A 186 -13.75 2.09 17.39
N LYS A 187 -12.80 2.52 18.22
CA LYS A 187 -12.98 3.62 19.15
C LYS A 187 -12.82 4.97 18.45
N PRO A 188 -13.41 6.05 19.00
CA PRO A 188 -13.20 7.40 18.49
C PRO A 188 -11.70 7.75 18.43
N LEU A 189 -11.33 8.50 17.39
CA LEU A 189 -9.98 9.05 17.28
C LEU A 189 -9.79 10.18 18.29
N ILE A 190 -8.59 10.29 18.82
CA ILE A 190 -8.19 11.35 19.73
C ILE A 190 -7.79 12.57 18.91
N ASP A 191 -8.44 13.72 19.15
CA ASP A 191 -8.01 14.98 18.53
C ASP A 191 -6.91 15.63 19.38
N THR A 192 -5.67 15.49 18.92
CA THR A 192 -4.50 16.01 19.61
C THR A 192 -4.39 17.53 19.60
N SER A 193 -5.20 18.24 18.81
CA SER A 193 -5.20 19.72 18.77
C SER A 193 -5.85 20.34 20.02
N SER A 194 -6.67 19.58 20.73
CA SER A 194 -7.43 20.02 21.91
C SER A 194 -6.91 19.44 23.23
N ILE A 195 -5.86 18.63 23.22
CA ILE A 195 -5.34 17.95 24.42
C ILE A 195 -4.10 18.66 24.94
N VAL A 196 -4.06 18.86 26.26
CA VAL A 196 -2.82 19.26 26.92
C VAL A 196 -1.83 18.08 26.87
N PRO A 197 -0.60 18.26 26.37
CA PRO A 197 0.38 17.18 26.33
C PRO A 197 0.71 16.70 27.76
N ASP A 198 0.82 15.37 27.95
CA ASP A 198 1.19 14.74 29.23
C ASP A 198 2.66 15.02 29.63
N GLY A 199 3.37 15.85 28.86
CA GLY A 199 4.77 16.20 29.04
C GLY A 199 5.63 15.84 27.82
N PRO A 200 6.92 16.13 27.86
CA PRO A 200 7.83 15.83 26.73
C PRO A 200 8.02 14.32 26.58
N THR A 201 7.95 13.84 25.33
CA THR A 201 8.42 12.47 25.03
C THR A 201 9.93 12.46 25.06
N ILE A 202 10.52 11.76 26.03
CA ILE A 202 11.98 11.64 26.19
C ILE A 202 12.42 10.34 25.52
N SER A 203 13.31 10.43 24.53
CA SER A 203 14.03 9.29 23.98
C SER A 203 15.51 9.41 24.31
N ASN A 204 16.12 8.36 24.87
CA ASN A 204 17.53 8.28 25.15
C ASN A 204 18.15 7.20 24.27
N ASN A 205 19.29 7.49 23.65
CA ASN A 205 20.02 6.51 22.87
C ASN A 205 21.15 5.82 23.64
N TYR A 206 21.40 6.21 24.91
CA TYR A 206 22.46 5.68 25.80
C TYR A 206 23.81 5.50 25.09
N GLY A 207 24.17 6.40 24.17
CA GLY A 207 25.40 6.33 23.40
C GLY A 207 25.35 5.41 22.18
N ALA A 208 24.23 4.77 21.89
CA ALA A 208 24.05 3.99 20.64
C ALA A 208 24.16 4.91 19.42
N LYS A 209 24.94 4.48 18.42
CA LYS A 209 25.07 5.25 17.17
C LYS A 209 23.78 5.12 16.39
N ALA A 210 23.09 6.25 16.18
CA ALA A 210 21.88 6.30 15.36
C ALA A 210 22.14 5.77 13.95
N GLN A 211 21.13 5.10 13.36
CA GLN A 211 21.17 4.73 11.95
C GLN A 211 21.18 6.00 11.09
N ASN A 212 21.86 5.96 9.94
CA ASN A 212 21.91 7.06 8.97
C ASN A 212 20.59 7.22 8.18
N ARG A 213 19.44 6.91 8.81
CA ARG A 213 18.11 7.01 8.17
C ARG A 213 17.22 7.92 8.98
N THR A 214 16.71 8.95 8.32
CA THR A 214 15.67 9.79 8.87
C THR A 214 14.31 9.25 8.40
N TYR A 215 13.44 8.95 9.34
CA TYR A 215 12.07 8.56 9.06
C TYR A 215 11.14 9.75 9.24
N GLN A 216 10.15 9.86 8.34
CA GLN A 216 9.11 10.88 8.43
C GLN A 216 7.83 10.29 9.04
N ASP A 217 7.00 11.19 9.56
CA ASP A 217 5.63 10.86 9.99
C ASP A 217 5.57 9.77 11.06
N LEU A 218 6.57 9.70 11.96
CA LEU A 218 6.62 8.75 13.07
C LEU A 218 5.49 9.00 14.08
N LEU A 219 5.17 7.98 14.90
CA LEU A 219 4.37 8.17 16.11
C LEU A 219 5.16 9.03 17.10
N LYS A 220 4.47 9.84 17.89
CA LYS A 220 5.10 10.80 18.80
C LYS A 220 4.70 10.61 20.27
N ASN A 221 3.51 10.04 20.50
CA ASN A 221 2.92 9.92 21.82
C ASN A 221 1.84 8.82 21.85
N LYS A 222 1.24 8.61 23.01
CA LYS A 222 0.19 7.61 23.22
C LYS A 222 -1.10 7.88 22.42
N SER A 223 -1.44 9.14 22.16
CA SER A 223 -2.57 9.48 21.31
C SER A 223 -2.35 9.08 19.86
N ASP A 224 -1.12 9.24 19.35
CA ASP A 224 -0.74 8.76 18.02
C ASP A 224 -0.78 7.22 17.94
N GLU A 225 -0.31 6.51 18.99
CA GLU A 225 -0.44 5.05 19.07
C GLU A 225 -1.90 4.61 19.00
N HIS A 226 -2.78 5.27 19.79
CA HIS A 226 -4.21 4.99 19.77
C HIS A 226 -4.79 5.22 18.37
N ASN A 227 -4.54 6.37 17.78
CA ASN A 227 -5.08 6.71 16.47
C ASN A 227 -4.56 5.78 15.37
N PHE A 228 -3.27 5.41 15.43
CA PHE A 228 -2.69 4.44 14.52
C PHE A 228 -3.39 3.09 14.65
N GLU A 229 -3.55 2.57 15.86
CA GLU A 229 -4.22 1.30 16.10
C GLU A 229 -5.67 1.30 15.57
N GLN A 230 -6.44 2.36 15.88
CA GLN A 230 -7.83 2.47 15.43
C GLN A 230 -7.94 2.54 13.90
N LEU A 231 -7.04 3.25 13.23
CA LEU A 231 -7.03 3.40 11.78
C LEU A 231 -6.48 2.17 11.06
N ALA A 232 -5.50 1.48 11.64
CA ALA A 232 -4.87 0.29 11.08
C ALA A 232 -5.71 -0.99 11.22
N THR A 233 -6.57 -1.04 12.26
CA THR A 233 -7.40 -2.23 12.55
C THR A 233 -8.51 -2.41 11.53
N SER A 234 -8.63 -3.61 11.01
CA SER A 234 -9.69 -4.05 10.08
C SER A 234 -10.14 -5.46 10.41
N SER A 235 -11.38 -5.81 10.05
CA SER A 235 -11.80 -7.20 9.85
C SER A 235 -11.57 -7.61 8.40
N ILE A 236 -11.37 -8.88 8.13
CA ILE A 236 -11.40 -9.41 6.77
C ILE A 236 -12.75 -10.05 6.50
N HIS A 237 -13.37 -9.63 5.40
CA HIS A 237 -14.61 -10.23 4.92
C HIS A 237 -14.41 -10.83 3.53
N LYS A 238 -15.07 -11.95 3.29
CA LYS A 238 -15.27 -12.48 1.95
C LYS A 238 -16.50 -11.80 1.35
N VAL A 239 -16.34 -11.20 0.19
CA VAL A 239 -17.42 -10.57 -0.57
C VAL A 239 -17.53 -11.26 -1.91
N SER A 240 -18.75 -11.72 -2.25
CA SER A 240 -19.05 -12.37 -3.53
C SER A 240 -19.63 -11.38 -4.52
N LEU A 241 -19.58 -11.71 -5.81
CA LEU A 241 -20.09 -10.86 -6.89
C LEU A 241 -21.61 -10.57 -6.78
N ASN A 242 -22.36 -11.41 -6.08
CA ASN A 242 -23.77 -11.18 -5.78
C ASN A 242 -24.00 -10.21 -4.60
N GLY A 243 -22.94 -9.62 -4.05
CA GLY A 243 -23.00 -8.70 -2.91
C GLY A 243 -23.08 -9.35 -1.53
N SER A 244 -23.12 -10.71 -1.43
CA SER A 244 -23.08 -11.38 -0.13
C SER A 244 -21.75 -11.13 0.56
N LYS A 245 -21.80 -10.93 1.88
CA LYS A 245 -20.65 -10.62 2.71
C LYS A 245 -20.64 -11.49 3.96
N GLU A 246 -19.56 -12.24 4.19
CA GLU A 246 -19.34 -13.04 5.38
C GLU A 246 -18.00 -12.67 6.04
N LYS A 247 -17.93 -12.73 7.36
CA LYS A 247 -16.69 -12.49 8.09
C LYS A 247 -15.76 -13.69 7.90
N TRP A 248 -14.51 -13.40 7.49
CA TRP A 248 -13.50 -14.42 7.26
C TRP A 248 -12.42 -14.43 8.37
N LEU A 249 -11.92 -13.25 8.83
CA LEU A 249 -11.09 -13.11 10.03
C LEU A 249 -11.56 -11.94 10.90
N ASP A 250 -11.28 -12.06 12.20
CA ASP A 250 -11.57 -11.05 13.22
C ASP A 250 -10.69 -9.80 13.08
N ASP A 251 -10.92 -8.82 13.96
CA ASP A 251 -10.21 -7.54 13.95
C ASP A 251 -8.72 -7.72 14.25
N ALA A 252 -7.87 -7.24 13.35
CA ALA A 252 -6.42 -7.08 13.55
C ALA A 252 -5.85 -5.99 12.62
N MET A 253 -4.60 -5.62 12.81
CA MET A 253 -3.90 -4.66 11.94
C MET A 253 -3.29 -5.37 10.74
N TYR A 254 -4.14 -5.80 9.81
CA TYR A 254 -3.73 -6.58 8.63
C TYR A 254 -2.90 -5.75 7.65
N ARG A 255 -1.77 -6.31 7.24
CA ARG A 255 -0.81 -5.69 6.33
C ARG A 255 -0.91 -6.25 4.92
N THR A 256 -0.81 -7.58 4.77
CA THR A 256 -0.87 -8.27 3.49
C THR A 256 -1.76 -9.50 3.57
N ILE A 257 -2.42 -9.80 2.45
CA ILE A 257 -3.20 -11.02 2.22
C ILE A 257 -2.79 -11.50 0.83
N SER A 258 -2.41 -12.77 0.70
CA SER A 258 -2.09 -13.37 -0.61
C SER A 258 -2.46 -14.83 -0.65
N PHE A 259 -3.12 -15.25 -1.73
CA PHE A 259 -3.44 -16.66 -1.98
C PHE A 259 -2.25 -17.41 -2.56
N SER A 260 -2.16 -18.71 -2.26
CA SER A 260 -1.35 -19.65 -3.04
C SER A 260 -1.89 -19.72 -4.48
N PRO A 261 -1.06 -20.07 -5.48
CA PRO A 261 -1.51 -20.15 -6.87
C PRO A 261 -2.72 -21.08 -7.08
N ASP A 262 -2.82 -22.16 -6.30
CA ASP A 262 -3.96 -23.08 -6.33
C ASP A 262 -5.18 -22.62 -5.50
N GLY A 263 -5.06 -21.49 -4.78
CA GLY A 263 -6.12 -20.93 -3.94
C GLY A 263 -6.44 -21.69 -2.67
N ASN A 264 -5.68 -22.73 -2.31
CA ASN A 264 -5.95 -23.55 -1.13
C ASN A 264 -5.47 -22.95 0.19
N TYR A 265 -4.45 -22.09 0.13
CA TYR A 265 -3.85 -21.43 1.29
C TYR A 265 -3.82 -19.93 1.13
N VAL A 266 -3.87 -19.24 2.25
CA VAL A 266 -3.82 -17.78 2.33
C VAL A 266 -2.76 -17.36 3.32
N MET A 267 -1.75 -16.64 2.86
CA MET A 267 -0.75 -16.02 3.72
C MET A 267 -1.26 -14.65 4.16
N VAL A 268 -1.35 -14.44 5.46
CA VAL A 268 -1.81 -13.19 6.07
C VAL A 268 -0.75 -12.66 7.01
N SER A 269 -0.36 -11.39 6.82
CA SER A 269 0.56 -10.70 7.73
C SER A 269 -0.17 -9.58 8.47
N GLN A 270 0.07 -9.47 9.78
CA GLN A 270 -0.51 -8.46 10.66
C GLN A 270 0.56 -7.78 11.51
N ILE A 271 0.33 -6.52 11.82
CA ILE A 271 1.16 -5.72 12.71
C ILE A 271 0.77 -6.04 14.16
N LYS A 272 1.77 -6.11 15.03
CA LYS A 272 1.61 -6.33 16.49
C LYS A 272 2.18 -5.15 17.28
N LYS A 273 1.89 -5.12 18.57
CA LYS A 273 2.55 -4.25 19.55
C LYS A 273 3.83 -4.92 20.08
N PRO A 274 4.78 -4.15 20.64
CA PRO A 274 4.73 -2.69 20.88
C PRO A 274 5.00 -1.87 19.62
N PHE A 275 4.46 -0.64 19.56
CA PHE A 275 4.81 0.32 18.53
C PHE A 275 6.13 1.05 18.89
N SER A 276 6.68 1.80 17.94
CA SER A 276 7.91 2.56 18.11
C SER A 276 7.75 4.01 17.67
N TYR A 277 8.48 4.90 18.35
CA TYR A 277 8.63 6.30 17.97
C TYR A 277 9.90 6.56 17.13
N LEU A 278 10.70 5.52 16.89
CA LEU A 278 11.99 5.62 16.19
C LEU A 278 11.93 5.12 14.76
N VAL A 279 10.96 4.25 14.44
CA VAL A 279 10.84 3.62 13.13
C VAL A 279 9.38 3.63 12.63
N THR A 280 9.21 3.42 11.33
CA THR A 280 7.89 3.35 10.71
C THR A 280 7.22 1.98 10.94
N TYR A 281 5.90 1.90 10.69
CA TYR A 281 5.08 0.70 10.87
C TYR A 281 5.62 -0.55 10.15
N GLY A 282 6.39 -0.37 9.08
CA GLY A 282 7.03 -1.47 8.37
C GLY A 282 8.08 -2.24 9.17
N ARG A 283 8.50 -1.68 10.32
CA ARG A 283 9.46 -2.28 11.25
C ARG A 283 8.86 -2.60 12.62
N PHE A 284 7.57 -2.37 12.82
CA PHE A 284 6.85 -2.82 14.02
C PHE A 284 6.80 -4.34 14.05
N PRO A 285 6.61 -4.95 15.24
CA PRO A 285 6.43 -6.38 15.32
C PRO A 285 5.33 -6.83 14.37
N SER A 286 5.53 -7.98 13.76
CA SER A 286 4.54 -8.53 12.83
C SER A 286 4.48 -10.06 12.95
N GLN A 287 3.30 -10.59 12.72
CA GLN A 287 3.03 -12.01 12.65
C GLN A 287 2.55 -12.35 11.25
N THR A 288 3.07 -13.42 10.68
CA THR A 288 2.65 -13.95 9.39
C THR A 288 2.18 -15.38 9.57
N ASP A 289 0.95 -15.63 9.20
CA ASP A 289 0.26 -16.90 9.37
C ASP A 289 -0.23 -17.44 8.03
N ILE A 290 -0.37 -18.75 7.93
CA ILE A 290 -1.02 -19.45 6.83
C ILE A 290 -2.38 -19.96 7.31
N PHE A 291 -3.40 -19.62 6.54
CA PHE A 291 -4.77 -20.11 6.72
C PHE A 291 -5.17 -20.97 5.53
N ASP A 292 -6.18 -21.84 5.72
CA ASP A 292 -6.89 -22.45 4.60
C ASP A 292 -7.89 -21.42 3.98
N LYS A 293 -8.49 -21.79 2.87
CA LYS A 293 -9.47 -20.96 2.17
C LYS A 293 -10.75 -20.65 2.96
N GLN A 294 -11.00 -21.38 4.05
CA GLN A 294 -12.10 -21.17 4.99
C GLN A 294 -11.73 -20.24 6.15
N GLY A 295 -10.47 -19.83 6.28
CA GLY A 295 -9.99 -18.95 7.36
C GLY A 295 -9.55 -19.71 8.61
N LYS A 296 -9.38 -21.03 8.55
CA LYS A 296 -8.81 -21.83 9.63
C LYS A 296 -7.29 -21.71 9.63
N LEU A 297 -6.70 -21.38 10.76
CA LEU A 297 -5.25 -21.32 10.92
C LEU A 297 -4.62 -22.70 10.68
N ILE A 298 -3.65 -22.76 9.78
CA ILE A 298 -2.84 -23.93 9.47
C ILE A 298 -1.54 -23.90 10.26
N THR A 299 -0.79 -22.80 10.17
CA THR A 299 0.48 -22.65 10.86
C THR A 299 0.85 -21.18 11.05
N ASN A 300 1.57 -20.87 12.12
CA ASN A 300 2.33 -19.62 12.23
C ASN A 300 3.63 -19.79 11.43
N LEU A 301 3.82 -18.94 10.44
CA LEU A 301 4.98 -18.98 9.54
C LEU A 301 6.16 -18.18 10.07
N LEU A 302 5.88 -17.01 10.65
CA LEU A 302 6.94 -16.08 11.09
C LEU A 302 6.41 -15.06 12.09
N ASP A 303 7.11 -14.94 13.22
CA ASP A 303 7.01 -13.81 14.13
C ASP A 303 8.25 -12.94 13.99
N THR A 304 8.03 -11.68 13.64
CA THR A 304 9.11 -10.70 13.51
C THR A 304 9.05 -9.74 14.70
N PRO A 305 10.11 -9.58 15.47
CA PRO A 305 10.16 -8.62 16.58
C PRO A 305 10.23 -7.17 16.06
N LEU A 306 10.12 -6.20 16.96
CA LEU A 306 10.39 -4.80 16.67
C LEU A 306 11.84 -4.62 16.18
N ILE A 307 12.00 -3.94 15.03
CA ILE A 307 13.30 -3.73 14.39
C ILE A 307 13.65 -2.23 14.45
N GLU A 308 14.11 -1.76 15.58
CA GLU A 308 14.61 -0.38 15.70
C GLU A 308 16.04 -0.25 15.19
N GLU A 309 16.84 -1.28 15.34
CA GLU A 309 18.24 -1.29 14.94
C GLU A 309 18.51 -2.30 13.83
N LEU A 310 19.34 -1.92 12.89
CA LEU A 310 19.93 -2.75 11.84
C LEU A 310 21.39 -2.33 11.67
N PRO A 311 22.25 -3.18 11.09
CA PRO A 311 23.61 -2.78 10.70
C PRO A 311 23.57 -1.50 9.84
N LYS A 312 24.69 -0.75 9.85
CA LYS A 312 24.78 0.48 9.05
C LYS A 312 24.79 0.18 7.56
N GLY A 313 24.25 1.10 6.78
CA GLY A 313 24.24 1.02 5.31
C GLY A 313 22.87 0.71 4.70
N ARG A 314 22.74 1.04 3.43
CA ARG A 314 21.44 0.93 2.73
C ARG A 314 21.01 -0.49 2.44
N MET A 315 21.98 -1.42 2.32
CA MET A 315 21.72 -2.84 2.04
C MET A 315 21.65 -3.69 3.31
N SER A 316 21.58 -3.05 4.50
CA SER A 316 21.38 -3.75 5.75
C SER A 316 20.00 -4.41 5.82
N THR A 317 19.94 -5.60 6.38
CA THR A 317 18.71 -6.36 6.59
C THR A 317 18.76 -7.09 7.94
N ARG A 318 17.62 -7.59 8.38
CA ARG A 318 17.58 -8.45 9.56
C ARG A 318 18.10 -9.85 9.23
N THR A 319 18.54 -10.57 10.24
CA THR A 319 18.83 -12.00 10.18
C THR A 319 17.55 -12.84 10.21
N GLY A 320 17.69 -14.14 9.96
CA GLY A 320 16.58 -15.09 9.93
C GLY A 320 15.75 -15.07 8.65
N LYS A 321 14.67 -15.82 8.66
CA LYS A 321 13.77 -15.99 7.50
C LYS A 321 13.03 -14.68 7.22
N ARG A 322 13.04 -14.22 5.96
CA ARG A 322 12.40 -12.97 5.53
C ARG A 322 11.85 -13.08 4.11
N SER A 323 11.08 -12.09 3.66
CA SER A 323 10.58 -11.98 2.29
C SER A 323 9.85 -13.23 1.79
N TYR A 324 8.94 -13.75 2.61
CA TYR A 324 8.09 -14.85 2.19
C TYR A 324 7.20 -14.44 1.01
N SER A 325 7.12 -15.29 -0.01
CA SER A 325 6.21 -15.14 -1.15
C SER A 325 5.89 -16.51 -1.76
N TRP A 326 4.77 -16.58 -2.47
CA TRP A 326 4.37 -17.78 -3.20
C TRP A 326 5.25 -17.96 -4.45
N ARG A 327 5.58 -19.21 -4.78
CA ARG A 327 6.11 -19.60 -6.09
C ARG A 327 4.95 -19.62 -7.08
N ALA A 328 5.05 -18.82 -8.16
CA ALA A 328 3.98 -18.76 -9.15
C ALA A 328 3.90 -20.01 -10.03
N ASP A 329 5.00 -20.78 -10.12
CA ASP A 329 5.11 -22.01 -10.92
C ASP A 329 4.70 -23.29 -10.18
N LYS A 330 4.34 -23.19 -8.88
CA LYS A 330 3.91 -24.33 -8.04
C LYS A 330 2.60 -24.04 -7.32
N PRO A 331 1.75 -25.06 -7.08
CA PRO A 331 0.42 -24.87 -6.48
C PRO A 331 0.46 -24.21 -5.10
N SER A 332 1.26 -24.74 -4.17
CA SER A 332 1.26 -24.35 -2.76
C SER A 332 2.67 -24.38 -2.16
N THR A 333 3.60 -23.71 -2.78
CA THR A 333 4.99 -23.63 -2.32
C THR A 333 5.37 -22.18 -2.05
N LEU A 334 5.96 -21.93 -0.89
CA LEU A 334 6.53 -20.63 -0.52
C LEU A 334 8.02 -20.59 -0.79
N ILE A 335 8.55 -19.40 -1.01
CA ILE A 335 9.97 -19.11 -0.83
C ILE A 335 10.17 -18.18 0.35
N TYR A 336 11.37 -18.20 0.90
CA TYR A 336 11.88 -17.18 1.83
C TYR A 336 13.37 -16.98 1.62
N VAL A 337 13.89 -15.90 2.19
CA VAL A 337 15.29 -15.50 2.02
C VAL A 337 15.99 -15.41 3.38
N LYS A 338 17.26 -15.87 3.45
CA LYS A 338 18.16 -15.65 4.60
C LYS A 338 19.36 -14.84 4.15
N ALA A 339 19.82 -13.93 5.02
CA ALA A 339 21.09 -13.23 4.83
C ALA A 339 22.26 -14.13 5.25
N LEU A 340 23.26 -14.28 4.41
CA LEU A 340 24.48 -15.07 4.65
C LEU A 340 25.61 -14.25 5.29
N ASP A 341 25.50 -12.93 5.24
CA ASP A 341 26.46 -11.97 5.79
C ASP A 341 25.99 -11.33 7.12
N GLY A 342 25.11 -12.02 7.85
CA GLY A 342 24.52 -11.48 9.08
C GLY A 342 23.61 -10.26 8.86
N GLY A 343 23.28 -9.93 7.61
CA GLY A 343 22.53 -8.74 7.26
C GLY A 343 23.34 -7.45 7.27
N ASP A 344 24.66 -7.53 7.49
CA ASP A 344 25.57 -6.39 7.54
C ASP A 344 26.25 -6.20 6.18
N PRO A 345 26.01 -5.07 5.48
CA PRO A 345 26.67 -4.79 4.21
C PRO A 345 28.18 -4.59 4.32
N ALA A 346 28.71 -4.28 5.51
CA ALA A 346 30.14 -4.13 5.76
C ALA A 346 30.89 -5.49 5.85
N PHE A 347 30.14 -6.58 6.08
CA PHE A 347 30.73 -7.91 6.10
C PHE A 347 31.03 -8.39 4.67
N GLU A 348 32.26 -8.85 4.43
CA GLU A 348 32.67 -9.43 3.14
C GLU A 348 32.12 -10.85 3.00
N ALA A 349 31.37 -11.11 1.94
CA ALA A 349 30.80 -12.40 1.64
C ALA A 349 30.74 -12.63 0.13
N ASN A 350 31.01 -13.87 -0.30
CA ASN A 350 30.90 -14.27 -1.71
C ASN A 350 29.43 -14.25 -2.18
N TYR A 351 28.51 -14.63 -1.27
CA TYR A 351 27.08 -14.58 -1.47
C TYR A 351 26.44 -13.87 -0.27
N ARG A 352 25.49 -12.99 -0.53
CA ARG A 352 24.85 -12.17 0.48
C ARG A 352 23.53 -12.72 0.96
N ASP A 353 22.80 -13.38 0.06
CA ASP A 353 21.50 -13.96 0.38
C ASP A 353 21.37 -15.36 -0.20
N GLU A 354 20.53 -16.18 0.44
CA GLU A 354 20.15 -17.50 -0.02
C GLU A 354 18.62 -17.62 0.01
N VAL A 355 18.06 -18.11 -1.08
CA VAL A 355 16.63 -18.34 -1.25
C VAL A 355 16.32 -19.80 -0.98
N PHE A 356 15.30 -20.03 -0.19
CA PHE A 356 14.82 -21.36 0.17
C PHE A 356 13.38 -21.55 -0.28
N GLU A 357 12.99 -22.77 -0.61
CA GLU A 357 11.60 -23.16 -0.80
C GLU A 357 11.09 -24.00 0.36
N VAL A 358 9.81 -23.88 0.65
CA VAL A 358 9.11 -24.67 1.65
C VAL A 358 7.71 -25.03 1.15
N GLU A 359 7.43 -26.32 1.07
CA GLU A 359 6.13 -26.85 0.63
C GLU A 359 5.15 -26.99 1.80
N ALA A 360 3.86 -27.08 1.49
CA ALA A 360 2.88 -27.42 2.51
C ALA A 360 3.26 -28.72 3.24
N PRO A 361 3.09 -28.78 4.57
CA PRO A 361 2.43 -27.85 5.49
C PRO A 361 3.31 -26.68 6.01
N PHE A 362 4.30 -26.24 5.25
CA PHE A 362 5.16 -25.06 5.49
C PHE A 362 6.04 -25.14 6.75
N SER A 363 6.49 -26.34 7.10
CA SER A 363 7.32 -26.62 8.27
C SER A 363 8.80 -26.82 7.90
N GLY A 364 9.70 -26.66 8.88
CA GLY A 364 11.13 -26.91 8.72
C GLY A 364 11.91 -25.77 8.07
N GLU A 365 13.14 -26.10 7.66
CA GLU A 365 14.09 -25.14 7.07
C GLU A 365 13.93 -24.98 5.55
N GLY A 366 13.17 -25.85 4.91
CA GLY A 366 13.02 -25.85 3.47
C GLY A 366 14.27 -26.33 2.72
N LYS A 367 14.19 -26.32 1.38
CA LYS A 367 15.28 -26.67 0.46
C LYS A 367 15.92 -25.40 -0.09
N SER A 368 17.26 -25.34 -0.11
CA SER A 368 18.01 -24.26 -0.78
C SER A 368 17.73 -24.27 -2.28
N LEU A 369 17.47 -23.12 -2.87
CA LEU A 369 17.24 -22.97 -4.30
C LEU A 369 18.41 -22.28 -4.99
N VAL A 370 18.80 -21.10 -4.52
CA VAL A 370 19.80 -20.28 -5.17
C VAL A 370 20.41 -19.28 -4.19
N LYS A 371 21.72 -18.99 -4.37
CA LYS A 371 22.44 -17.94 -3.67
C LYS A 371 22.65 -16.75 -4.59
N THR A 372 22.53 -15.54 -4.05
CA THR A 372 22.76 -14.30 -4.79
C THR A 372 24.01 -13.58 -4.29
N ILE A 373 24.80 -13.03 -5.21
CA ILE A 373 26.05 -12.30 -4.90
C ILE A 373 25.73 -11.02 -4.13
N ASN A 374 24.67 -10.30 -4.52
CA ASN A 374 24.16 -9.13 -3.84
C ASN A 374 22.88 -9.45 -3.06
N ARG A 375 22.20 -8.42 -2.51
CA ARG A 375 20.89 -8.64 -1.88
C ARG A 375 19.85 -9.09 -2.89
N PHE A 376 19.17 -10.17 -2.57
CA PHE A 376 18.01 -10.64 -3.32
C PHE A 376 16.99 -9.53 -3.52
N SER A 377 16.48 -9.38 -4.75
CA SER A 377 15.48 -8.39 -5.11
C SER A 377 14.21 -8.94 -5.73
N GLY A 378 14.21 -10.18 -6.20
CA GLY A 378 13.02 -10.85 -6.75
C GLY A 378 13.35 -12.08 -7.56
N ILE A 379 12.31 -12.84 -7.92
CA ILE A 379 12.36 -13.98 -8.86
C ILE A 379 11.19 -13.88 -9.83
N ASP A 380 11.46 -14.08 -11.11
CA ASP A 380 10.46 -14.37 -12.13
C ASP A 380 10.44 -15.87 -12.39
N TRP A 381 9.31 -16.50 -12.16
CA TRP A 381 9.08 -17.91 -12.36
C TRP A 381 8.60 -18.16 -13.79
N GLY A 382 9.33 -18.96 -14.55
CA GLY A 382 8.93 -19.35 -15.90
C GLY A 382 8.29 -20.73 -15.91
N THR A 383 9.12 -21.77 -15.81
CA THR A 383 8.68 -23.17 -15.75
C THR A 383 9.33 -23.87 -14.55
N GLU A 384 8.94 -25.10 -14.28
CA GLU A 384 9.57 -25.93 -13.23
C GLU A 384 11.13 -26.04 -13.39
N ASN A 385 11.65 -25.80 -14.59
CA ASN A 385 13.07 -25.93 -14.94
C ASN A 385 13.73 -24.57 -15.25
N THR A 386 13.02 -23.46 -15.23
CA THR A 386 13.55 -22.16 -15.60
C THR A 386 12.98 -21.05 -14.76
N ALA A 387 13.82 -20.34 -14.06
CA ALA A 387 13.48 -19.11 -13.36
C ALA A 387 14.63 -18.08 -13.48
N ILE A 388 14.31 -16.81 -13.29
CA ILE A 388 15.29 -15.73 -13.28
C ILE A 388 15.27 -15.10 -11.89
N VAL A 389 16.42 -15.15 -11.19
CA VAL A 389 16.60 -14.46 -9.92
C VAL A 389 17.33 -13.14 -10.15
N TYR A 390 16.90 -12.11 -9.42
CA TYR A 390 17.49 -10.78 -9.46
C TYR A 390 18.13 -10.44 -8.12
N ASP A 391 19.30 -9.80 -8.20
CA ASP A 391 19.95 -9.19 -7.06
C ASP A 391 20.31 -7.72 -7.33
N TYR A 392 20.57 -6.97 -6.25
CA TYR A 392 20.89 -5.57 -6.34
C TYR A 392 21.84 -5.12 -5.23
N TRP A 393 22.77 -4.20 -5.56
CA TRP A 393 23.65 -3.55 -4.61
C TRP A 393 23.60 -2.03 -4.76
N TRP A 394 23.21 -1.36 -3.69
CA TRP A 394 22.94 0.07 -3.72
C TRP A 394 24.18 0.91 -4.04
N ASP A 395 25.32 0.63 -3.41
CA ASP A 395 26.50 1.52 -3.49
C ASP A 395 27.11 1.54 -4.90
N THR A 396 27.11 0.41 -5.58
CA THR A 396 27.59 0.28 -6.97
C THR A 396 26.49 0.44 -8.02
N ARG A 397 25.21 0.47 -7.60
CA ARG A 397 24.02 0.43 -8.48
C ARG A 397 23.95 -0.81 -9.35
N ASN A 398 24.73 -1.83 -9.06
CA ASN A 398 24.72 -3.08 -9.81
C ASN A 398 23.41 -3.84 -9.56
N ARG A 399 22.78 -4.24 -10.66
CA ARG A 399 21.69 -5.20 -10.70
C ARG A 399 22.14 -6.37 -11.57
N LYS A 400 21.98 -7.59 -11.09
CA LYS A 400 22.29 -8.81 -11.82
C LYS A 400 21.04 -9.66 -11.95
N ALA A 401 20.93 -10.37 -13.06
CA ALA A 401 19.90 -11.35 -13.34
C ALA A 401 20.58 -12.68 -13.66
N TYR A 402 20.13 -13.75 -13.02
CA TYR A 402 20.67 -15.10 -13.23
C TYR A 402 19.54 -16.04 -13.62
N VAL A 403 19.72 -16.76 -14.72
CA VAL A 403 18.86 -17.90 -15.04
C VAL A 403 19.32 -19.09 -14.20
N PHE A 404 18.39 -19.76 -13.56
CA PHE A 404 18.67 -20.99 -12.82
C PHE A 404 17.56 -22.03 -13.03
N ASN A 405 17.89 -23.30 -12.78
CA ASN A 405 16.93 -24.39 -12.81
C ASN A 405 16.44 -24.68 -11.37
N PRO A 406 15.18 -24.36 -11.02
CA PRO A 406 14.67 -24.60 -9.66
C PRO A 406 14.59 -26.09 -9.27
N SER A 407 14.51 -27.00 -10.25
CA SER A 407 14.47 -28.45 -10.01
C SER A 407 15.86 -29.04 -9.73
N ASN A 408 16.92 -28.34 -10.12
CA ASN A 408 18.32 -28.79 -10.06
C ASN A 408 19.17 -27.86 -9.19
N SER A 409 18.68 -27.47 -8.04
CA SER A 409 19.32 -26.55 -7.10
C SER A 409 20.12 -27.29 -6.02
#